data_6c2da1b329d0e9fd1ba011237763ca92
#
_entry.id   6c2da1b329d0e9fd1ba011237763ca92
#
_cell.length_a   1.000
_cell.length_b   1.000
_cell.length_c   1.000
_cell.angle_alpha   90.00
_cell.angle_beta   90.00
_cell.angle_gamma   90.00
#
_symmetry.space_group_name_H-M   'P 1'
#
loop_
_entity.id
_entity.type
_entity.pdbx_description
1 polymer ?
#
loop_
_entity_poly.entity_id
_entity_poly.type
_entity_poly.pdbx_seq_one_letter_code
_entity_poly.pdbx_strand_id
1 'polypeptide(L)'
;MKSDPKSTIEAGEAILGIEFGSTRIKAVLIDPENKPIAQGSHTWENQLVNGLWTYSVDAVWYGLQDCYADLRTNVKNLYDTEIESLAAI
;
A
#
# COMPACT_ATOMS: atom_id res chain seq x y z
N MET A 1 2.91 -12.10 23.38
CA MET A 1 3.53 -10.77 23.43
C MET A 1 3.18 -10.03 22.16
N LYS A 2 2.64 -8.82 22.27
CA LYS A 2 2.29 -8.04 21.08
C LYS A 2 3.55 -7.50 20.43
N SER A 3 3.70 -7.76 19.14
CA SER A 3 4.80 -7.20 18.39
C SER A 3 4.62 -5.70 18.21
N ASP A 4 5.67 -4.95 18.45
CA ASP A 4 5.72 -3.54 18.10
C ASP A 4 5.67 -3.40 16.57
N PRO A 5 4.86 -2.48 15.99
CA PRO A 5 4.81 -2.32 14.55
C PRO A 5 6.16 -2.09 13.89
N LYS A 6 7.02 -1.29 14.51
CA LYS A 6 8.37 -1.05 13.99
C LYS A 6 9.16 -2.35 13.92
N SER A 7 9.12 -3.16 14.97
CA SER A 7 9.82 -4.45 15.02
C SER A 7 9.28 -5.41 13.97
N THR A 8 7.97 -5.44 13.77
CA THR A 8 7.33 -6.28 12.76
C THR A 8 7.83 -5.92 11.36
N ILE A 9 7.91 -4.62 11.07
CA ILE A 9 8.39 -4.13 9.77
C ILE A 9 9.86 -4.48 9.59
N GLU A 10 10.68 -4.23 10.60
CA GLU A 10 12.12 -4.47 10.52
C GLU A 10 12.46 -5.95 10.43
N ALA A 11 11.64 -6.81 11.01
CA ALA A 11 11.81 -8.25 10.93
C ALA A 11 11.31 -8.86 9.60
N GLY A 12 10.68 -8.05 8.74
CA GLY A 12 10.14 -8.54 7.49
C GLY A 12 8.91 -9.43 7.66
N GLU A 13 8.18 -9.25 8.75
CA GLU A 13 7.00 -10.05 9.06
C GLU A 13 5.68 -9.40 8.64
N ALA A 14 5.74 -8.16 8.14
CA ALA A 14 4.56 -7.45 7.70
C ALA A 14 4.06 -7.97 6.35
N ILE A 15 2.76 -7.91 6.16
CA ILE A 15 2.09 -8.36 4.94
C ILE A 15 1.50 -7.13 4.26
N LEU A 16 1.69 -7.03 2.95
CA LEU A 16 1.16 -5.93 2.15
C LEU A 16 -0.11 -6.39 1.44
N GLY A 17 -1.23 -5.72 1.72
CA GLY A 17 -2.47 -5.90 0.99
C GLY A 17 -2.71 -4.72 0.07
N ILE A 18 -3.17 -4.99 -1.16
CA ILE A 18 -3.46 -3.94 -2.14
C ILE A 18 -4.87 -4.11 -2.64
N GLU A 19 -5.62 -3.02 -2.60
CA GLU A 19 -7.00 -2.96 -3.07
C GLU A 19 -7.10 -1.96 -4.21
N PHE A 20 -7.63 -2.41 -5.34
CA PHE A 20 -7.87 -1.55 -6.51
C PHE A 20 -9.34 -1.17 -6.54
N GLY A 21 -9.63 0.09 -6.23
CA GLY A 21 -10.98 0.61 -6.28
C GLY A 21 -11.20 1.47 -7.52
N SER A 22 -12.44 1.88 -7.74
CA SER A 22 -12.81 2.69 -8.91
C SER A 22 -12.23 4.10 -8.86
N THR A 23 -11.94 4.62 -7.68
CA THR A 23 -11.42 5.98 -7.52
C THR A 23 -10.07 6.03 -6.81
N ARG A 24 -9.59 4.89 -6.29
CA ARG A 24 -8.40 4.88 -5.45
C ARG A 24 -7.77 3.49 -5.40
N ILE A 25 -6.44 3.48 -5.37
CA ILE A 25 -5.68 2.30 -4.97
C ILE A 25 -5.34 2.49 -3.49
N LYS A 26 -5.48 1.45 -2.70
CA LYS A 26 -5.14 1.50 -1.28
C LYS A 26 -4.18 0.37 -0.94
N ALA A 27 -3.09 0.71 -0.28
CA ALA A 27 -2.14 -0.26 0.25
C ALA A 27 -2.24 -0.27 1.77
N VAL A 28 -2.31 -1.45 2.34
CA VAL A 28 -2.39 -1.62 3.79
C VAL A 28 -1.29 -2.58 4.22
N LEU A 29 -0.50 -2.15 5.19
CA LEU A 29 0.50 -3.01 5.80
C LEU A 29 -0.12 -3.59 7.08
N ILE A 30 -0.14 -4.90 7.19
CA ILE A 30 -0.73 -5.58 8.34
C ILE A 30 0.31 -6.44 9.04
N ASP A 31 0.11 -6.65 10.34
CA ASP A 31 0.97 -7.51 11.13
C ASP A 31 0.49 -8.97 11.05
N PRO A 32 1.25 -9.94 11.61
CA PRO A 32 0.83 -11.35 11.58
C PRO A 32 -0.49 -11.64 12.29
N GLU A 33 -0.99 -10.71 13.10
CA GLU A 33 -2.27 -10.83 13.78
C GLU A 33 -3.42 -10.16 13.00
N ASN A 34 -3.16 -9.79 11.74
CA ASN A 34 -4.13 -9.11 10.84
C ASN A 34 -4.52 -7.70 11.30
N LYS A 35 -3.65 -7.03 12.02
CA LYS A 35 -3.90 -5.64 12.42
C LYS A 35 -3.26 -4.69 11.43
N PRO A 36 -4.01 -3.71 10.90
CA PRO A 36 -3.41 -2.66 10.08
C PRO A 36 -2.43 -1.83 10.90
N ILE A 37 -1.21 -1.66 10.39
CA ILE A 37 -0.18 -0.89 11.07
C ILE A 37 0.25 0.34 10.28
N ALA A 38 0.00 0.37 8.97
CA ALA A 38 0.22 1.55 8.15
C ALA A 38 -0.58 1.41 6.86
N GLN A 39 -0.80 2.53 6.18
CA GLN A 39 -1.50 2.52 4.91
C GLN A 39 -1.03 3.65 4.01
N GLY A 40 -1.25 3.48 2.73
CA GLY A 40 -1.00 4.48 1.72
C GLY A 40 -2.07 4.40 0.65
N SER A 41 -2.18 5.43 -0.17
CA SER A 41 -3.20 5.46 -1.21
C SER A 41 -2.75 6.30 -2.40
N HIS A 42 -3.43 6.07 -3.51
CA HIS A 42 -3.31 6.87 -4.72
C HIS A 42 -4.71 7.06 -5.29
N THR A 43 -5.11 8.32 -5.47
CA THR A 43 -6.40 8.66 -6.06
C THR A 43 -6.22 8.75 -7.57
N TRP A 44 -7.12 8.13 -8.32
CA TRP A 44 -7.11 8.21 -9.78
C TRP A 44 -8.50 8.53 -10.31
N GLU A 45 -8.56 8.88 -11.58
CA GLU A 45 -9.82 9.16 -12.26
C GLU A 45 -10.04 8.13 -13.35
N ASN A 46 -11.30 7.69 -13.45
CA ASN A 46 -11.74 6.85 -14.56
C ASN A 46 -11.72 7.66 -15.86
N GLN A 47 -11.34 7.04 -16.96
CA GLN A 47 -11.41 7.63 -18.28
C GLN A 47 -12.51 6.96 -19.08
N LEU A 48 -13.34 7.77 -19.72
CA LEU A 48 -14.36 7.27 -20.64
C LEU A 48 -13.76 7.21 -22.03
N VAL A 49 -13.54 5.98 -22.54
CA VAL A 49 -12.98 5.73 -23.86
C VAL A 49 -13.97 4.90 -24.63
N ASN A 50 -14.42 5.42 -25.77
CA ASN A 50 -15.39 4.73 -26.65
C ASN A 50 -16.65 4.27 -25.91
N GLY A 51 -17.13 5.08 -24.97
CA GLY A 51 -18.31 4.75 -24.16
C GLY A 51 -18.05 3.80 -23.01
N LEU A 52 -16.80 3.43 -22.73
CA LEU A 52 -16.44 2.53 -21.64
C LEU A 52 -15.53 3.23 -20.64
N TRP A 53 -15.77 2.97 -19.36
CA TRP A 53 -14.88 3.42 -18.30
C TRP A 53 -13.66 2.49 -18.25
N THR A 54 -12.48 3.07 -18.42
CA THR A 54 -11.24 2.29 -18.51
C THR A 54 -10.11 2.93 -17.70
N TYR A 55 -9.07 2.13 -17.48
CA TYR A 55 -7.79 2.59 -16.95
C TYR A 55 -6.70 2.13 -17.90
N SER A 56 -5.71 2.99 -18.17
CA SER A 56 -4.54 2.54 -18.91
C SER A 56 -3.64 1.70 -18.02
N VAL A 57 -2.88 0.77 -18.64
CA VAL A 57 -1.92 -0.04 -17.91
C VAL A 57 -0.86 0.83 -17.23
N ASP A 58 -0.41 1.88 -17.92
CA ASP A 58 0.58 2.80 -17.38
C ASP A 58 0.04 3.54 -16.16
N ALA A 59 -1.24 3.94 -16.19
CA ALA A 59 -1.88 4.61 -15.05
C ALA A 59 -1.96 3.67 -13.85
N VAL A 60 -2.25 2.39 -14.07
CA VAL A 60 -2.31 1.39 -13.00
C VAL A 60 -0.92 1.21 -12.37
N TRP A 61 0.12 1.05 -13.20
CA TRP A 61 1.49 0.90 -12.68
C TRP A 61 1.95 2.14 -11.92
N TYR A 62 1.74 3.31 -12.50
CA TYR A 62 2.09 4.57 -11.84
C TYR A 62 1.36 4.70 -10.50
N GLY A 63 0.04 4.43 -10.52
CA GLY A 63 -0.76 4.53 -9.31
C GLY A 63 -0.32 3.55 -8.22
N LEU A 64 0.05 2.33 -8.60
CA LEU A 64 0.55 1.34 -7.67
C LEU A 64 1.87 1.79 -7.04
N GLN A 65 2.80 2.31 -7.85
CA GLN A 65 4.08 2.80 -7.35
C GLN A 65 3.90 4.00 -6.43
N ASP A 66 3.02 4.93 -6.79
CA ASP A 66 2.73 6.10 -5.97
C ASP A 66 2.06 5.71 -4.66
N CYS A 67 1.14 4.76 -4.70
CA CYS A 67 0.47 4.22 -3.53
C CYS A 67 1.48 3.60 -2.55
N TYR A 68 2.41 2.81 -3.08
CA TYR A 68 3.45 2.19 -2.26
C TYR A 68 4.41 3.23 -1.69
N ALA A 69 4.76 4.25 -2.48
CA ALA A 69 5.61 5.34 -2.00
C ALA A 69 4.93 6.10 -0.86
N ASP A 70 3.62 6.33 -0.96
CA ASP A 70 2.84 6.95 0.10
C ASP A 70 2.86 6.09 1.38
N LEU A 71 2.69 4.78 1.23
CA LEU A 71 2.79 3.85 2.36
C LEU A 71 4.16 3.93 3.02
N ARG A 72 5.24 3.92 2.23
CA ARG A 72 6.61 4.02 2.75
C ARG A 72 6.84 5.31 3.51
N THR A 73 6.32 6.43 2.99
CA THR A 73 6.41 7.72 3.66
C THR A 73 5.69 7.68 5.00
N ASN A 74 4.50 7.09 5.05
CA ASN A 74 3.74 6.97 6.28
C ASN A 74 4.43 6.08 7.30
N VAL A 75 5.03 4.98 6.87
CA VAL A 75 5.83 4.11 7.75
C VAL A 75 7.00 4.88 8.35
N LYS A 76 7.71 5.65 7.52
CA LYS A 76 8.85 6.44 8.01
C LYS A 76 8.39 7.49 9.03
N ASN A 77 7.27 8.14 8.77
CA ASN A 77 6.76 9.18 9.66
C ASN A 77 6.21 8.61 10.97
N LEU A 78 5.55 7.46 10.92
CA LEU A 78 4.92 6.85 12.10
C LEU A 78 5.91 6.10 12.97
N TYR A 79 6.86 5.40 12.36
CA TYR A 79 7.72 4.44 13.08
C TYR A 79 9.21 4.71 12.94
N ASP A 80 9.59 5.70 12.15
CA ASP A 80 11.01 6.03 11.89
C ASP A 80 11.79 4.80 11.40
N THR A 81 11.21 4.06 10.47
CA THR A 81 11.84 2.89 9.87
C THR A 81 11.42 2.76 8.41
N GLU A 82 12.03 1.85 7.70
CA GLU A 82 11.75 1.59 6.30
C GLU A 82 11.39 0.12 6.08
N ILE A 83 10.58 -0.13 5.04
CA ILE A 83 10.22 -1.48 4.63
C ILE A 83 11.38 -2.03 3.78
N GLU A 84 12.08 -3.04 4.26
CA GLU A 84 13.15 -3.70 3.51
C GLU A 84 12.72 -5.04 2.94
N SER A 85 11.78 -5.71 3.62
CA SER A 85 11.23 -6.98 3.19
C SER A 85 9.82 -7.15 3.71
N LEU A 86 9.05 -8.02 3.05
CA LEU A 86 7.67 -8.32 3.38
C LEU A 86 7.51 -9.83 3.47
N ALA A 87 6.63 -10.28 4.35
CA ALA A 87 6.31 -11.71 4.46
C ALA A 87 5.46 -12.19 3.29
N ALA A 88 4.57 -11.33 2.79
CA ALA A 88 3.70 -11.65 1.66
C ALA A 88 3.09 -10.37 1.08
N ILE A 89 2.53 -10.50 -0.11
CA ILE A 89 1.78 -9.45 -0.78
C ILE A 89 0.42 -10.02 -1.17
#